data_af544a416bbf98c7f3cf71a997f9097a
#
_entry.id   af544a416bbf98c7f3cf71a997f9097a
#
_cell.length_a   1.000
_cell.length_b   1.000
_cell.length_c   1.000
_cell.angle_alpha   90.00
_cell.angle_beta   90.00
_cell.angle_gamma   90.00
#
_symmetry.space_group_name_H-M   'P 1'
#
loop_
_entity.id
_entity.type
_entity.pdbx_description
1 polymer ?
#
loop_
_entity_poly.entity_id
_entity_poly.type
_entity_poly.pdbx_seq_one_letter_code
_entity_poly.pdbx_strand_id
1 'polypeptide(L)'
;MAHVETDTKNPARHNPHLHSRIIAELKALTPGRILDIPAGPGYLLKDLQGTGFTGIAADIDTRLHVLGGVEYAAVDMSDTFPFPDDSFDYVVSIEGIEHIQNHFAFLAEVSRVLKPGGRLILTTPNIGTMTSRWKFLLSGFHSMERGPFPLDTPNIFFEHINPISFSQLYFACERSGLHVEKLMTSHYRKGSRWLYWLLFSLIRWSTRRSCFPKNADPKIHADNRQLYGWLMSKENLTGGHTILMAQTQGVP
;
A
#
# COMPACT_ATOMS: atom_id res chain seq x y z
N MET A 1 -26.64 18.28 -15.97
CA MET A 1 -26.46 17.83 -14.57
C MET A 1 -26.99 16.41 -14.52
N ALA A 2 -26.10 15.41 -14.63
CA ALA A 2 -26.47 14.02 -14.51
C ALA A 2 -26.48 13.67 -13.01
N HIS A 3 -27.63 13.24 -12.50
CA HIS A 3 -27.74 12.66 -11.17
C HIS A 3 -26.92 11.36 -11.16
N VAL A 4 -25.75 11.37 -10.51
CA VAL A 4 -25.08 10.15 -10.12
C VAL A 4 -25.86 9.61 -8.93
N GLU A 5 -26.69 8.60 -9.16
CA GLU A 5 -27.26 7.80 -8.08
C GLU A 5 -26.11 7.21 -7.26
N THR A 6 -25.98 7.69 -6.05
CA THR A 6 -25.08 7.07 -5.07
C THR A 6 -25.61 5.66 -4.81
N ASP A 7 -24.90 4.66 -5.32
CA ASP A 7 -25.18 3.26 -4.97
C ASP A 7 -24.88 3.07 -3.47
N THR A 8 -25.91 3.31 -2.65
CA THR A 8 -25.88 3.13 -1.20
C THR A 8 -25.66 1.67 -0.78
N LYS A 9 -25.58 0.74 -1.75
CA LYS A 9 -25.29 -0.69 -1.53
C LYS A 9 -23.81 -1.05 -1.59
N ASN A 10 -22.93 -0.09 -1.90
CA ASN A 10 -21.50 -0.30 -1.94
C ASN A 10 -20.79 0.75 -1.06
N PRO A 11 -20.86 0.64 0.28
CA PRO A 11 -19.99 1.43 1.14
C PRO A 11 -18.56 1.10 0.72
N ALA A 12 -17.81 2.10 0.28
CA ALA A 12 -16.46 2.05 -0.29
C ALA A 12 -15.70 0.83 0.21
N ARG A 13 -15.42 -0.12 -0.66
CA ARG A 13 -15.10 -1.54 -0.44
C ARG A 13 -14.27 -1.78 0.83
N HIS A 14 -14.94 -1.74 1.97
CA HIS A 14 -14.32 -2.05 3.25
C HIS A 14 -13.94 -3.54 3.24
N ASN A 15 -12.64 -3.85 3.17
CA ASN A 15 -12.15 -5.20 3.39
C ASN A 15 -11.94 -5.42 4.89
N PRO A 16 -12.87 -6.05 5.62
CA PRO A 16 -12.82 -6.13 7.07
C PRO A 16 -11.58 -6.89 7.58
N HIS A 17 -11.08 -7.87 6.83
CA HIS A 17 -9.88 -8.61 7.21
C HIS A 17 -8.62 -7.75 7.09
N LEU A 18 -8.52 -6.94 6.03
CA LEU A 18 -7.40 -6.03 5.83
C LEU A 18 -7.40 -4.95 6.90
N HIS A 19 -8.55 -4.33 7.13
CA HIS A 19 -8.76 -3.28 8.11
C HIS A 19 -8.45 -3.73 9.55
N SER A 20 -8.99 -4.89 9.94
CA SER A 20 -8.72 -5.49 11.26
C SER A 20 -7.22 -5.77 11.48
N ARG A 21 -6.52 -6.17 10.41
CA ARG A 21 -5.09 -6.41 10.47
C ARG A 21 -4.32 -5.12 10.74
N ILE A 22 -4.66 -4.03 10.04
CA ILE A 22 -4.00 -2.73 10.22
C ILE A 22 -4.28 -2.16 11.61
N ILE A 23 -5.51 -2.24 12.09
CA ILE A 23 -5.88 -1.83 13.45
C ILE A 23 -5.07 -2.60 14.50
N ALA A 24 -4.88 -3.91 14.31
CA ALA A 24 -4.08 -4.72 15.23
C ALA A 24 -2.60 -4.29 15.24
N GLU A 25 -2.03 -3.95 14.08
CA GLU A 25 -0.66 -3.43 14.00
C GLU A 25 -0.55 -2.04 14.66
N LEU A 26 -1.49 -1.14 14.42
CA LEU A 26 -1.51 0.18 15.05
C LEU A 26 -1.62 0.07 16.58
N LYS A 27 -2.53 -0.77 17.09
CA LYS A 27 -2.71 -0.98 18.55
C LYS A 27 -1.49 -1.57 19.26
N ALA A 28 -0.56 -2.16 18.51
CA ALA A 28 0.73 -2.62 19.04
C ALA A 28 1.79 -1.50 19.10
N LEU A 29 1.49 -0.32 18.56
CA LEU A 29 2.35 0.86 18.57
C LEU A 29 1.91 1.85 19.67
N THR A 30 2.76 2.81 19.97
CA THR A 30 2.41 3.93 20.87
C THR A 30 1.35 4.81 20.21
N PRO A 31 0.26 5.19 20.91
CA PRO A 31 -0.71 6.10 20.35
C PRO A 31 -0.09 7.42 19.87
N GLY A 32 -0.62 7.95 18.77
CA GLY A 32 -0.13 9.15 18.12
C GLY A 32 -1.14 9.71 17.13
N ARG A 33 -0.72 10.73 16.38
CA ARG A 33 -1.55 11.39 15.36
C ARG A 33 -1.42 10.70 14.02
N ILE A 34 -2.55 10.29 13.43
CA ILE A 34 -2.64 9.56 12.17
C ILE A 34 -3.15 10.47 11.06
N LEU A 35 -2.53 10.37 9.87
CA LEU A 35 -3.16 10.74 8.61
C LEU A 35 -3.63 9.46 7.91
N ASP A 36 -4.94 9.31 7.73
CA ASP A 36 -5.55 8.22 6.97
C ASP A 36 -5.86 8.71 5.56
N ILE A 37 -5.18 8.17 4.52
CA ILE A 37 -5.27 8.68 3.13
C ILE A 37 -5.00 7.56 2.08
N PRO A 38 -5.97 7.24 1.19
CA PRO A 38 -7.35 7.71 1.14
C PRO A 38 -8.20 7.05 2.23
N ALA A 39 -8.96 7.86 2.96
CA ALA A 39 -9.71 7.39 4.12
C ALA A 39 -11.09 6.81 3.79
N GLY A 40 -11.62 7.10 2.59
CA GLY A 40 -13.00 6.79 2.28
C GLY A 40 -13.95 7.39 3.34
N PRO A 41 -14.87 6.58 3.91
CA PRO A 41 -15.76 7.04 4.97
C PRO A 41 -15.09 7.33 6.33
N GLY A 42 -13.80 7.03 6.52
CA GLY A 42 -13.08 7.27 7.78
C GLY A 42 -13.22 6.14 8.83
N TYR A 43 -13.49 4.92 8.39
CA TYR A 43 -13.66 3.77 9.29
C TYR A 43 -12.44 3.50 10.16
N LEU A 44 -11.22 3.70 9.66
CA LEU A 44 -10.00 3.47 10.44
C LEU A 44 -9.96 4.32 11.71
N LEU A 45 -10.13 5.63 11.56
CA LEU A 45 -10.11 6.54 12.70
C LEU A 45 -11.32 6.34 13.62
N LYS A 46 -12.47 5.97 13.05
CA LYS A 46 -13.66 5.62 13.84
C LYS A 46 -13.42 4.44 14.76
N ASP A 47 -12.80 3.38 14.25
CA ASP A 47 -12.51 2.15 15.00
C ASP A 47 -11.35 2.32 16.00
N LEU A 48 -10.53 3.37 15.84
CA LEU A 48 -9.47 3.75 16.77
C LEU A 48 -9.93 4.72 17.87
N GLN A 49 -11.18 5.18 17.86
CA GLN A 49 -11.71 6.04 18.92
C GLN A 49 -11.58 5.38 20.30
N GLY A 50 -11.14 6.16 21.29
CA GLY A 50 -10.94 5.67 22.67
C GLY A 50 -9.66 4.87 22.89
N THR A 51 -8.83 4.66 21.86
CA THR A 51 -7.54 3.94 21.99
C THR A 51 -6.33 4.87 22.20
N GLY A 52 -6.55 6.18 22.27
CA GLY A 52 -5.51 7.19 22.40
C GLY A 52 -4.95 7.72 21.08
N PHE A 53 -5.27 7.09 19.96
CA PHE A 53 -4.95 7.65 18.64
C PHE A 53 -5.89 8.81 18.29
N THR A 54 -5.33 9.82 17.63
CA THR A 54 -6.06 10.96 17.04
C THR A 54 -5.68 11.08 15.58
N GLY A 55 -6.39 11.86 14.77
CA GLY A 55 -5.96 12.02 13.37
C GLY A 55 -6.98 12.66 12.46
N ILE A 56 -6.61 12.72 11.19
CA ILE A 56 -7.38 13.30 10.09
C ILE A 56 -7.64 12.20 9.05
N ALA A 57 -8.89 12.05 8.65
CA ALA A 57 -9.32 11.26 7.50
C ALA A 57 -9.28 12.15 6.26
N ALA A 58 -8.45 11.80 5.29
CA ALA A 58 -8.26 12.59 4.07
C ALA A 58 -8.70 11.78 2.84
N ASP A 59 -9.50 12.40 1.98
CA ASP A 59 -9.96 11.80 0.73
C ASP A 59 -10.29 12.88 -0.29
N ILE A 60 -10.19 12.57 -1.58
CA ILE A 60 -10.57 13.47 -2.65
C ILE A 60 -12.11 13.61 -2.73
N ASP A 61 -12.85 12.56 -2.37
CA ASP A 61 -14.32 12.56 -2.39
C ASP A 61 -14.90 12.92 -1.01
N THR A 62 -15.12 14.21 -0.81
CA THR A 62 -15.68 14.75 0.44
C THR A 62 -17.10 14.28 0.76
N ARG A 63 -17.81 13.68 -0.20
CA ARG A 63 -19.16 13.11 0.02
C ARG A 63 -19.10 11.85 0.89
N LEU A 64 -17.92 11.24 1.03
CA LEU A 64 -17.67 10.08 1.90
C LEU A 64 -17.51 10.51 3.38
N HIS A 65 -17.35 11.77 3.68
CA HIS A 65 -17.16 12.31 5.04
C HIS A 65 -18.47 12.30 5.84
N VAL A 66 -18.90 11.11 6.26
CA VAL A 66 -20.25 10.94 6.87
C VAL A 66 -20.22 10.45 8.32
N LEU A 67 -19.06 9.99 8.84
CA LEU A 67 -18.96 9.43 10.19
C LEU A 67 -18.73 10.53 11.23
N GLY A 68 -19.65 10.65 12.19
CA GLY A 68 -19.49 11.60 13.30
C GLY A 68 -18.28 11.29 14.20
N GLY A 69 -17.64 12.37 14.68
CA GLY A 69 -16.48 12.28 15.59
C GLY A 69 -15.14 11.96 14.90
N VAL A 70 -15.09 12.07 13.57
CA VAL A 70 -13.86 11.99 12.76
C VAL A 70 -13.61 13.37 12.14
N GLU A 71 -12.37 13.84 12.20
CA GLU A 71 -11.92 15.05 11.50
C GLU A 71 -11.59 14.69 10.05
N TYR A 72 -12.07 15.49 9.07
CA TYR A 72 -11.87 15.22 7.65
C TYR A 72 -11.15 16.37 6.94
N ALA A 73 -10.39 16.02 5.89
CA ALA A 73 -9.79 16.96 4.96
C ALA A 73 -9.99 16.51 3.51
N ALA A 74 -10.23 17.47 2.60
CA ALA A 74 -10.22 17.21 1.17
C ALA A 74 -8.77 17.20 0.67
N VAL A 75 -8.27 16.05 0.21
CA VAL A 75 -6.89 15.90 -0.26
C VAL A 75 -6.84 14.98 -1.47
N ASP A 76 -6.21 15.45 -2.55
CA ASP A 76 -5.81 14.60 -3.66
C ASP A 76 -4.43 13.99 -3.35
N MET A 77 -4.32 12.67 -3.41
CA MET A 77 -3.05 11.95 -3.20
C MET A 77 -1.99 12.27 -4.27
N SER A 78 -2.39 12.85 -5.40
CA SER A 78 -1.50 13.22 -6.50
C SER A 78 -0.90 14.62 -6.34
N ASP A 79 -1.40 15.42 -5.38
CA ASP A 79 -0.99 16.79 -5.11
C ASP A 79 -0.15 16.91 -3.83
N THR A 80 0.34 18.13 -3.58
CA THR A 80 0.98 18.47 -2.29
C THR A 80 -0.07 18.47 -1.18
N PHE A 81 0.22 17.76 -0.09
CA PHE A 81 -0.72 17.67 1.04
C PHE A 81 -0.80 19.00 1.80
N PRO A 82 -2.01 19.48 2.15
CA PRO A 82 -2.22 20.73 2.85
C PRO A 82 -1.86 20.65 4.36
N PHE A 83 -0.83 19.90 4.69
CA PHE A 83 -0.35 19.72 6.05
C PHE A 83 1.12 20.16 6.16
N PRO A 84 1.52 20.77 7.30
CA PRO A 84 2.92 21.08 7.54
C PRO A 84 3.81 19.84 7.59
N ASP A 85 5.11 20.04 7.42
CA ASP A 85 6.12 19.02 7.66
C ASP A 85 6.00 18.50 9.11
N ASP A 86 6.42 17.27 9.36
CA ASP A 86 6.52 16.66 10.70
C ASP A 86 5.22 16.71 11.51
N SER A 87 4.06 16.59 10.85
CA SER A 87 2.73 16.76 11.47
C SER A 87 2.14 15.47 12.06
N PHE A 88 2.55 14.31 11.56
CA PHE A 88 1.94 13.04 11.90
C PHE A 88 2.95 12.02 12.43
N ASP A 89 2.53 11.23 13.42
CA ASP A 89 3.29 10.09 13.92
C ASP A 89 3.14 8.89 12.98
N TYR A 90 1.98 8.81 12.31
CA TYR A 90 1.65 7.74 11.37
C TYR A 90 0.93 8.29 10.14
N VAL A 91 1.26 7.73 8.97
CA VAL A 91 0.43 7.82 7.77
C VAL A 91 -0.06 6.42 7.45
N VAL A 92 -1.36 6.27 7.23
CA VAL A 92 -1.97 5.00 6.84
C VAL A 92 -2.60 5.18 5.48
N SER A 93 -2.24 4.32 4.52
CA SER A 93 -2.78 4.34 3.16
C SER A 93 -3.28 2.95 2.79
N ILE A 94 -4.61 2.80 2.74
CA ILE A 94 -5.26 1.52 2.49
C ILE A 94 -5.83 1.48 1.08
N GLU A 95 -5.24 0.64 0.20
CA GLU A 95 -5.73 0.42 -1.17
C GLU A 95 -5.87 1.75 -1.96
N GLY A 96 -4.82 2.58 -1.92
CA GLY A 96 -4.82 3.91 -2.54
C GLY A 96 -3.74 4.09 -3.60
N ILE A 97 -2.53 3.57 -3.36
CA ILE A 97 -1.37 3.84 -4.22
C ILE A 97 -1.54 3.32 -5.66
N GLU A 98 -2.32 2.27 -5.87
CA GLU A 98 -2.62 1.71 -7.19
C GLU A 98 -3.53 2.59 -8.06
N HIS A 99 -4.15 3.61 -7.46
CA HIS A 99 -5.05 4.55 -8.15
C HIS A 99 -4.36 5.84 -8.60
N ILE A 100 -3.11 6.08 -8.19
CA ILE A 100 -2.36 7.30 -8.53
C ILE A 100 -1.28 7.01 -9.57
N GLN A 101 -0.92 8.05 -10.33
CA GLN A 101 0.07 7.93 -11.40
C GLN A 101 1.50 8.02 -10.88
N ASN A 102 1.78 8.92 -9.95
CA ASN A 102 3.12 9.21 -9.46
C ASN A 102 3.36 8.73 -8.03
N HIS A 103 3.76 7.47 -7.89
CA HIS A 103 4.06 6.86 -6.59
C HIS A 103 5.19 7.58 -5.83
N PHE A 104 6.20 8.11 -6.55
CA PHE A 104 7.32 8.81 -5.90
C PHE A 104 6.89 10.14 -5.30
N ALA A 105 6.07 10.93 -6.00
CA ALA A 105 5.56 12.18 -5.47
C ALA A 105 4.71 11.94 -4.21
N PHE A 106 3.81 10.95 -4.24
CA PHE A 106 3.01 10.55 -3.09
C PHE A 106 3.89 10.15 -1.88
N LEU A 107 4.87 9.28 -2.09
CA LEU A 107 5.74 8.81 -0.99
C LEU A 107 6.66 9.92 -0.47
N ALA A 108 7.05 10.88 -1.31
CA ALA A 108 7.79 12.07 -0.86
C ALA A 108 6.94 12.96 0.05
N GLU A 109 5.66 13.19 -0.30
CA GLU A 109 4.72 13.92 0.54
C GLU A 109 4.42 13.18 1.85
N VAL A 110 4.25 11.85 1.80
CA VAL A 110 4.12 11.01 3.00
C VAL A 110 5.33 11.17 3.91
N SER A 111 6.54 11.13 3.35
CA SER A 111 7.78 11.31 4.11
C SER A 111 7.88 12.70 4.72
N ARG A 112 7.47 13.75 4.00
CA ARG A 112 7.48 15.13 4.46
C ARG A 112 6.56 15.37 5.64
N VAL A 113 5.35 14.84 5.60
CA VAL A 113 4.36 15.08 6.66
C VAL A 113 4.56 14.17 7.88
N LEU A 114 5.31 13.08 7.75
CA LEU A 114 5.69 12.23 8.86
C LEU A 114 6.78 12.90 9.72
N LYS A 115 6.62 12.83 11.02
CA LYS A 115 7.68 13.22 11.98
C LYS A 115 8.93 12.35 11.81
N PRO A 116 10.12 12.82 12.21
CA PRO A 116 11.29 11.97 12.33
C PRO A 116 11.00 10.72 13.17
N GLY A 117 11.26 9.54 12.62
CA GLY A 117 10.89 8.26 13.24
C GLY A 117 9.41 7.87 13.10
N GLY A 118 8.60 8.68 12.43
CA GLY A 118 7.20 8.36 12.10
C GLY A 118 7.09 7.20 11.12
N ARG A 119 5.92 6.56 11.04
CA ARG A 119 5.74 5.34 10.25
C ARG A 119 4.63 5.46 9.22
N LEU A 120 4.92 4.95 8.03
CA LEU A 120 3.93 4.65 6.99
C LEU A 120 3.44 3.21 7.17
N ILE A 121 2.12 3.00 7.14
CA ILE A 121 1.49 1.69 6.92
C ILE A 121 0.74 1.79 5.59
N LEU A 122 1.20 1.06 4.58
CA LEU A 122 0.65 1.12 3.24
C LEU A 122 0.17 -0.27 2.81
N THR A 123 -1.00 -0.31 2.17
CA THR A 123 -1.51 -1.54 1.56
C THR A 123 -1.80 -1.34 0.08
N THR A 124 -1.64 -2.43 -0.67
CA THR A 124 -1.99 -2.50 -2.09
C THR A 124 -2.23 -3.96 -2.47
N PRO A 125 -3.00 -4.25 -3.53
CA PRO A 125 -3.16 -5.60 -4.04
C PRO A 125 -1.80 -6.24 -4.39
N ASN A 126 -1.58 -7.47 -3.93
CA ASN A 126 -0.31 -8.15 -4.19
C ASN A 126 -0.27 -8.77 -5.58
N ILE A 127 0.36 -8.09 -6.53
CA ILE A 127 0.62 -8.62 -7.88
C ILE A 127 1.82 -9.58 -7.95
N GLY A 128 2.63 -9.67 -6.89
CA GLY A 128 3.79 -10.56 -6.81
C GLY A 128 3.46 -12.03 -6.51
N THR A 129 2.20 -12.39 -6.27
CA THR A 129 1.79 -13.77 -5.96
C THR A 129 2.06 -14.74 -7.11
N MET A 130 2.24 -16.02 -6.78
CA MET A 130 2.46 -17.07 -7.77
C MET A 130 1.34 -17.15 -8.81
N THR A 131 0.08 -17.02 -8.36
CA THR A 131 -1.09 -17.02 -9.27
C THR A 131 -1.12 -15.79 -10.17
N SER A 132 -0.72 -14.62 -9.65
CA SER A 132 -0.65 -13.39 -10.44
C SER A 132 0.44 -13.46 -11.50
N ARG A 133 1.64 -13.96 -11.14
CA ARG A 133 2.75 -14.18 -12.09
C ARG A 133 2.36 -15.17 -13.19
N TRP A 134 1.67 -16.27 -12.84
CA TRP A 134 1.18 -17.24 -13.79
C TRP A 134 0.13 -16.64 -14.73
N LYS A 135 -0.84 -15.89 -14.19
CA LYS A 135 -1.84 -15.19 -15.02
C LYS A 135 -1.16 -14.19 -15.96
N PHE A 136 -0.21 -13.40 -15.46
CA PHE A 136 0.52 -12.41 -16.27
C PHE A 136 1.30 -13.08 -17.40
N LEU A 137 1.99 -14.19 -17.15
CA LEU A 137 2.71 -14.96 -18.16
C LEU A 137 1.80 -15.41 -19.32
N LEU A 138 0.54 -15.78 -19.03
CA LEU A 138 -0.39 -16.32 -20.02
C LEU A 138 -1.26 -15.25 -20.69
N SER A 139 -1.54 -14.13 -20.05
CA SER A 139 -2.55 -13.16 -20.49
C SER A 139 -2.06 -11.71 -20.54
N GLY A 140 -0.88 -11.40 -20.01
CA GLY A 140 -0.41 -10.03 -19.85
C GLY A 140 -1.10 -9.24 -18.74
N PHE A 141 -2.03 -9.85 -17.99
CA PHE A 141 -2.75 -9.19 -16.88
C PHE A 141 -2.40 -9.80 -15.53
N HIS A 142 -2.18 -8.94 -14.52
CA HIS A 142 -2.06 -9.40 -13.14
C HIS A 142 -3.41 -9.81 -12.56
N SER A 143 -3.40 -10.57 -11.45
CA SER A 143 -4.64 -11.10 -10.84
C SER A 143 -5.59 -10.02 -10.32
N MET A 144 -5.08 -8.82 -10.04
CA MET A 144 -5.87 -7.69 -9.52
C MET A 144 -6.29 -6.71 -10.62
N GLU A 145 -5.74 -6.83 -11.80
CA GLU A 145 -6.19 -6.05 -12.96
C GLU A 145 -7.50 -6.63 -13.49
N ARG A 146 -8.50 -5.78 -13.58
CA ARG A 146 -9.77 -6.07 -14.22
C ARG A 146 -9.71 -5.52 -15.64
N GLY A 147 -9.25 -6.30 -16.58
CA GLY A 147 -9.32 -5.93 -17.98
C GLY A 147 -10.52 -6.55 -18.71
N PRO A 148 -10.99 -5.98 -19.84
CA PRO A 148 -10.54 -4.73 -20.42
C PRO A 148 -11.05 -3.51 -19.65
N PHE A 149 -10.25 -2.44 -19.61
CA PHE A 149 -10.66 -1.18 -18.98
C PHE A 149 -11.70 -0.49 -19.87
N PRO A 150 -12.87 -0.08 -19.32
CA PRO A 150 -13.81 0.72 -20.08
C PRO A 150 -13.18 2.10 -20.35
N LEU A 151 -12.96 2.42 -21.64
CA LEU A 151 -12.26 3.66 -22.04
C LEU A 151 -13.12 4.93 -21.83
N ASP A 152 -14.41 4.76 -21.61
CA ASP A 152 -15.43 5.80 -21.43
C ASP A 152 -15.88 5.98 -19.99
N THR A 153 -15.19 5.35 -19.02
CA THR A 153 -15.55 5.45 -17.60
C THR A 153 -15.26 6.87 -17.09
N PRO A 154 -16.25 7.60 -16.58
CA PRO A 154 -16.03 8.96 -16.08
C PRO A 154 -15.25 9.02 -14.76
N ASN A 155 -15.00 7.89 -14.11
CA ASN A 155 -14.36 7.79 -12.80
C ASN A 155 -13.14 6.86 -12.83
N ILE A 156 -12.04 7.38 -13.35
CA ILE A 156 -10.73 6.70 -13.40
C ILE A 156 -10.19 6.39 -11.97
N PHE A 157 -10.62 7.12 -10.96
CA PHE A 157 -10.17 6.99 -9.57
C PHE A 157 -10.53 5.65 -8.90
N PHE A 158 -11.48 4.89 -9.45
CA PHE A 158 -11.86 3.57 -8.93
C PHE A 158 -11.19 2.41 -9.67
N GLU A 159 -10.40 2.70 -10.70
CA GLU A 159 -9.69 1.67 -11.46
C GLU A 159 -8.24 1.53 -10.97
N HIS A 160 -7.74 0.30 -10.92
CA HIS A 160 -6.33 0.04 -10.59
C HIS A 160 -5.46 0.37 -11.83
N ILE A 161 -5.23 1.66 -12.06
CA ILE A 161 -4.54 2.16 -13.25
C ILE A 161 -3.03 1.91 -13.20
N ASN A 162 -2.46 1.74 -12.00
CA ASN A 162 -1.03 1.67 -11.79
C ASN A 162 -0.64 0.63 -10.72
N PRO A 163 -0.88 -0.67 -10.99
CA PRO A 163 -0.51 -1.71 -10.04
C PRO A 163 1.00 -1.72 -9.82
N ILE A 164 1.43 -1.70 -8.56
CA ILE A 164 2.85 -1.63 -8.20
C ILE A 164 3.35 -2.98 -7.68
N SER A 165 4.50 -3.44 -8.16
CA SER A 165 5.16 -4.61 -7.59
C SER A 165 5.87 -4.26 -6.27
N PHE A 166 6.06 -5.27 -5.40
CA PHE A 166 6.78 -5.04 -4.14
C PHE A 166 8.20 -4.47 -4.35
N SER A 167 8.91 -4.93 -5.39
CA SER A 167 10.27 -4.41 -5.68
C SER A 167 10.25 -2.93 -6.06
N GLN A 168 9.26 -2.49 -6.84
CA GLN A 168 9.09 -1.07 -7.19
C GLN A 168 8.69 -0.25 -5.97
N LEU A 169 7.74 -0.74 -5.17
CA LEU A 169 7.29 -0.09 -3.93
C LEU A 169 8.44 0.04 -2.93
N TYR A 170 9.21 -1.04 -2.71
CA TYR A 170 10.41 -1.01 -1.86
C TYR A 170 11.40 0.07 -2.31
N PHE A 171 11.74 0.08 -3.60
CA PHE A 171 12.65 1.08 -4.17
C PHE A 171 12.11 2.50 -4.01
N ALA A 172 10.82 2.72 -4.25
CA ALA A 172 10.19 4.03 -4.13
C ALA A 172 10.18 4.52 -2.66
N CYS A 173 9.89 3.64 -1.69
CA CYS A 173 9.99 3.95 -0.26
C CYS A 173 11.41 4.37 0.13
N GLU A 174 12.42 3.53 -0.14
CA GLU A 174 13.82 3.81 0.22
C GLU A 174 14.32 5.12 -0.42
N ARG A 175 13.95 5.40 -1.67
CA ARG A 175 14.29 6.66 -2.37
C ARG A 175 13.57 7.88 -1.80
N SER A 176 12.46 7.71 -1.14
CA SER A 176 11.71 8.78 -0.46
C SER A 176 12.07 8.92 1.03
N GLY A 177 13.13 8.27 1.51
CA GLY A 177 13.55 8.32 2.91
C GLY A 177 12.70 7.50 3.87
N LEU A 178 11.91 6.55 3.33
CA LEU A 178 11.04 5.63 4.08
C LEU A 178 11.69 4.23 4.09
N HIS A 179 12.36 3.89 5.17
CA HIS A 179 13.01 2.59 5.33
C HIS A 179 11.99 1.49 5.64
N VAL A 180 11.97 0.44 4.81
CA VAL A 180 11.01 -0.66 4.95
C VAL A 180 11.41 -1.58 6.10
N GLU A 181 10.59 -1.61 7.16
CA GLU A 181 10.81 -2.41 8.36
C GLU A 181 10.10 -3.76 8.33
N LYS A 182 8.90 -3.81 7.72
CA LYS A 182 8.04 -5.01 7.80
C LYS A 182 7.21 -5.21 6.55
N LEU A 183 7.10 -6.47 6.11
CA LEU A 183 6.19 -6.91 5.07
C LEU A 183 5.22 -7.93 5.65
N MET A 184 3.94 -7.70 5.43
CA MET A 184 2.84 -8.52 5.95
C MET A 184 1.80 -8.77 4.86
N THR A 185 0.80 -9.59 5.18
CA THR A 185 -0.36 -9.81 4.32
C THR A 185 -1.64 -9.97 5.13
N SER A 186 -2.78 -9.68 4.52
CA SER A 186 -4.09 -9.88 5.15
C SER A 186 -4.49 -11.37 5.24
N HIS A 187 -4.16 -12.16 4.21
CA HIS A 187 -4.44 -13.59 4.13
C HIS A 187 -3.55 -14.27 3.09
N TYR A 188 -3.49 -15.60 3.12
CA TYR A 188 -2.74 -16.38 2.14
C TYR A 188 -3.67 -17.05 1.12
N ARG A 189 -3.37 -16.91 -0.17
CA ARG A 189 -4.15 -17.49 -1.28
C ARG A 189 -3.84 -18.99 -1.46
N LYS A 190 -4.87 -19.83 -1.44
CA LYS A 190 -4.71 -21.30 -1.57
C LYS A 190 -4.04 -21.69 -2.90
N GLY A 191 -4.46 -21.11 -4.02
CA GLY A 191 -3.88 -21.38 -5.35
C GLY A 191 -2.40 -21.01 -5.45
N SER A 192 -1.97 -19.90 -4.83
CA SER A 192 -0.56 -19.52 -4.78
C SER A 192 0.30 -20.53 -4.01
N ARG A 193 -0.25 -21.19 -3.00
CA ARG A 193 0.49 -22.19 -2.19
C ARG A 193 0.89 -23.41 -3.00
N TRP A 194 0.03 -23.92 -3.88
CA TRP A 194 0.35 -25.05 -4.75
C TRP A 194 1.46 -24.70 -5.74
N LEU A 195 1.31 -23.58 -6.46
CA LEU A 195 2.33 -23.09 -7.38
C LEU A 195 3.65 -22.74 -6.67
N TYR A 196 3.59 -22.29 -5.42
CA TYR A 196 4.77 -22.06 -4.59
C TYR A 196 5.65 -23.32 -4.50
N TRP A 197 5.08 -24.46 -4.14
CA TRP A 197 5.84 -25.71 -4.02
C TRP A 197 6.42 -26.16 -5.37
N LEU A 198 5.66 -26.02 -6.45
CA LEU A 198 6.09 -26.45 -7.78
C LEU A 198 7.20 -25.57 -8.35
N LEU A 199 7.11 -24.25 -8.20
CA LEU A 199 7.98 -23.30 -8.92
C LEU A 199 9.00 -22.60 -8.01
N PHE A 200 9.02 -22.88 -6.71
CA PHE A 200 9.84 -22.15 -5.76
C PHE A 200 11.33 -22.15 -6.11
N SER A 201 11.89 -23.31 -6.47
CA SER A 201 13.31 -23.44 -6.81
C SER A 201 13.68 -22.61 -8.05
N LEU A 202 12.84 -22.61 -9.07
CA LEU A 202 13.02 -21.81 -10.28
C LEU A 202 12.94 -20.31 -10.00
N ILE A 203 11.92 -19.89 -9.23
CA ILE A 203 11.76 -18.49 -8.84
C ILE A 203 12.93 -18.03 -7.96
N ARG A 204 13.34 -18.85 -7.01
CA ARG A 204 14.50 -18.56 -6.15
C ARG A 204 15.77 -18.35 -6.98
N TRP A 205 16.02 -19.23 -7.93
CA TRP A 205 17.16 -19.12 -8.83
C TRP A 205 17.11 -17.85 -9.68
N SER A 206 15.96 -17.56 -10.32
CA SER A 206 15.75 -16.39 -11.15
C SER A 206 15.85 -15.09 -10.35
N THR A 207 15.14 -14.99 -9.21
CA THR A 207 15.16 -13.81 -8.33
C THR A 207 16.57 -13.54 -7.79
N ARG A 208 17.30 -14.62 -7.42
CA ARG A 208 18.69 -14.48 -6.96
C ARG A 208 19.59 -13.88 -8.05
N ARG A 209 19.45 -14.34 -9.31
CA ARG A 209 20.22 -13.78 -10.42
C ARG A 209 19.90 -12.31 -10.69
N SER A 210 18.64 -11.93 -10.53
CA SER A 210 18.19 -10.54 -10.70
C SER A 210 18.68 -9.63 -9.58
N CYS A 211 18.65 -10.08 -8.33
CA CYS A 211 19.10 -9.29 -7.18
C CYS A 211 20.63 -9.25 -7.05
N PHE A 212 21.36 -10.26 -7.53
CA PHE A 212 22.80 -10.38 -7.37
C PHE A 212 23.48 -10.67 -8.72
N PRO A 213 23.48 -9.72 -9.66
CA PRO A 213 24.20 -9.88 -10.93
C PRO A 213 25.70 -9.98 -10.70
N LYS A 214 26.38 -10.87 -11.45
CA LYS A 214 27.78 -11.25 -11.22
C LYS A 214 28.76 -10.05 -11.23
N ASN A 215 28.46 -9.04 -12.03
CA ASN A 215 29.35 -7.89 -12.26
C ASN A 215 28.88 -6.61 -11.53
N ALA A 216 27.96 -6.72 -10.57
CA ALA A 216 27.48 -5.58 -9.81
C ALA A 216 28.45 -5.20 -8.69
N ASP A 217 28.46 -3.93 -8.32
CA ASP A 217 29.17 -3.40 -7.17
C ASP A 217 28.77 -4.18 -5.89
N PRO A 218 29.70 -4.53 -5.00
CA PRO A 218 29.40 -5.16 -3.72
C PRO A 218 28.36 -4.42 -2.87
N LYS A 219 28.31 -3.08 -2.98
CA LYS A 219 27.29 -2.25 -2.33
C LYS A 219 25.89 -2.61 -2.80
N ILE A 220 25.68 -2.78 -4.11
CA ILE A 220 24.39 -3.19 -4.69
C ILE A 220 23.98 -4.57 -4.14
N HIS A 221 24.94 -5.48 -3.96
CA HIS A 221 24.65 -6.78 -3.35
C HIS A 221 24.25 -6.66 -1.88
N ALA A 222 24.84 -5.73 -1.13
CA ALA A 222 24.45 -5.48 0.26
C ALA A 222 23.02 -4.90 0.35
N ASP A 223 22.75 -3.89 -0.45
CA ASP A 223 21.45 -3.20 -0.50
C ASP A 223 20.32 -4.16 -0.94
N ASN A 224 20.60 -5.03 -1.92
CA ASN A 224 19.62 -5.99 -2.42
C ASN A 224 19.39 -7.21 -1.51
N ARG A 225 20.16 -7.40 -0.46
CA ARG A 225 20.02 -8.57 0.43
C ARG A 225 18.68 -8.60 1.15
N GLN A 226 18.28 -7.45 1.67
CA GLN A 226 16.99 -7.29 2.35
C GLN A 226 15.84 -7.43 1.35
N LEU A 227 15.91 -6.75 0.20
CA LEU A 227 14.93 -6.87 -0.87
C LEU A 227 14.74 -8.33 -1.32
N TYR A 228 15.84 -9.07 -1.51
CA TYR A 228 15.77 -10.48 -1.88
C TYR A 228 15.01 -11.30 -0.82
N GLY A 229 15.28 -11.07 0.47
CA GLY A 229 14.56 -11.71 1.56
C GLY A 229 13.05 -11.47 1.48
N TRP A 230 12.65 -10.23 1.27
CA TRP A 230 11.25 -9.86 1.10
C TRP A 230 10.61 -10.48 -0.16
N LEU A 231 11.29 -10.45 -1.29
CA LEU A 231 10.80 -11.03 -2.55
C LEU A 231 10.58 -12.55 -2.45
N MET A 232 11.38 -13.23 -1.64
CA MET A 232 11.27 -14.67 -1.41
C MET A 232 10.38 -15.05 -0.24
N SER A 233 9.82 -14.08 0.47
CA SER A 233 8.93 -14.31 1.60
C SER A 233 7.61 -14.94 1.17
N LYS A 234 6.98 -15.65 2.11
CA LYS A 234 5.65 -16.24 1.91
C LYS A 234 4.59 -15.15 1.71
N GLU A 235 4.75 -14.01 2.38
CA GLU A 235 3.90 -12.85 2.28
C GLU A 235 3.83 -12.32 0.84
N ASN A 236 4.97 -12.15 0.20
CA ASN A 236 5.02 -11.70 -1.20
C ASN A 236 4.54 -12.77 -2.18
N LEU A 237 4.93 -14.03 -1.99
CA LEU A 237 4.67 -15.09 -2.98
C LEU A 237 3.25 -15.69 -2.90
N THR A 238 2.59 -15.58 -1.74
CA THR A 238 1.27 -16.22 -1.52
C THR A 238 0.23 -15.33 -0.83
N GLY A 239 0.61 -14.13 -0.41
CA GLY A 239 -0.27 -13.18 0.29
C GLY A 239 -1.30 -12.54 -0.63
N GLY A 240 -2.49 -12.24 -0.12
CA GLY A 240 -3.56 -11.57 -0.88
C GLY A 240 -3.28 -10.10 -1.14
N HIS A 241 -2.80 -9.39 -0.11
CA HIS A 241 -2.39 -7.99 -0.17
C HIS A 241 -0.94 -7.85 0.27
N THR A 242 -0.24 -6.88 -0.27
CA THR A 242 1.00 -6.35 0.29
C THR A 242 0.62 -5.37 1.39
N ILE A 243 1.06 -5.60 2.61
CA ILE A 243 0.99 -4.64 3.72
C ILE A 243 2.43 -4.34 4.09
N LEU A 244 2.83 -3.10 3.88
CA LEU A 244 4.19 -2.61 4.12
C LEU A 244 4.16 -1.65 5.31
N MET A 245 5.12 -1.78 6.21
CA MET A 245 5.43 -0.76 7.21
C MET A 245 6.83 -0.23 6.93
N ALA A 246 6.93 1.10 6.85
CA ALA A 246 8.20 1.80 6.66
C ALA A 246 8.31 2.96 7.65
N GLN A 247 9.54 3.32 8.03
CA GLN A 247 9.83 4.39 8.98
C GLN A 247 10.65 5.48 8.31
N THR A 248 10.36 6.75 8.60
CA THR A 248 11.24 7.85 8.19
C THR A 248 12.58 7.72 8.89
N GLN A 249 13.65 7.80 8.11
CA GLN A 249 14.99 7.97 8.69
C GLN A 249 15.04 9.42 9.20
N GLY A 250 15.17 9.61 10.52
CA GLY A 250 15.46 10.93 11.06
C GLY A 250 16.66 11.50 10.30
N VAL A 251 16.58 12.79 9.95
CA VAL A 251 17.74 13.48 9.36
C VAL A 251 18.88 13.33 10.37
N PRO A 252 20.05 12.78 9.95
CA PRO A 252 21.19 12.61 10.84
C PRO A 252 21.72 13.97 11.34
#